data_9094d87c202d67cee1310ab738af3978
#
_entry.id   9094d87c202d67cee1310ab738af3978
#
_cell.length_a   1.000
_cell.length_b   1.000
_cell.length_c   1.000
_cell.angle_alpha   90.00
_cell.angle_beta   90.00
_cell.angle_gamma   90.00
#
_symmetry.space_group_name_H-M   'P 1'
#
loop_
_entity.id
_entity.type
_entity.pdbx_description
1 polymer ?
#
loop_
_entity_poly.entity_id
_entity_poly.type
_entity_poly.pdbx_seq_one_letter_code
_entity_poly.pdbx_strand_id
1 'polypeptide(L)'
;MLTTIKKYFHKNDSLPDEKNAEDAYDLWSQNYDDQPGNLMLDLDEIIFSELLKEINIENKIVADIGCGTGRHWEKVFDEHPKSLTGFDVSEGMLNKLKEKFPSSSVKKITDNFFRREPDNYYDVIISTLTIAHIENINEAISAWSRILKKGGDIIITDFHPTLLAHGGKRTFKVDEHQFVVTNFVHSVNEINNLLRATNLFIINKIEKRIDESVKHYYQNQNALDIFNKFKGDPVIYGLHAKKNDTE
;
A
#
# COMPACT_ATOMS: atom_id res chain seq x y z
N MET A 1 -5.80 11.07 8.50
CA MET A 1 -4.34 11.21 8.64
C MET A 1 -3.90 12.61 9.09
N LEU A 2 -4.22 13.70 8.38
CA LEU A 2 -3.81 15.06 8.77
C LEU A 2 -4.38 15.52 10.13
N THR A 3 -5.59 15.13 10.46
CA THR A 3 -6.20 15.38 11.78
C THR A 3 -5.39 14.74 12.92
N THR A 4 -4.73 13.64 12.66
CA THR A 4 -3.92 12.91 13.64
C THR A 4 -2.59 13.59 13.94
N ILE A 5 -1.93 14.16 12.93
CA ILE A 5 -0.69 14.92 13.14
C ILE A 5 -0.96 16.09 14.09
N LYS A 6 -2.11 16.77 13.94
CA LYS A 6 -2.51 17.88 14.82
C LYS A 6 -2.78 17.43 16.26
N LYS A 7 -3.42 16.27 16.48
CA LYS A 7 -3.74 15.73 17.82
C LYS A 7 -2.52 15.22 18.60
N TYR A 8 -1.51 14.67 17.92
CA TYR A 8 -0.28 14.23 18.59
C TYR A 8 0.53 15.37 19.24
N PHE A 9 0.31 16.60 18.82
CA PHE A 9 0.96 17.78 19.41
C PHE A 9 0.10 18.50 20.50
N HIS A 10 -1.13 18.04 20.76
CA HIS A 10 -1.98 18.55 21.82
C HIS A 10 -2.00 17.61 23.03
N LYS A 11 -1.57 18.11 24.17
CA LYS A 11 -1.17 17.40 25.40
C LYS A 11 -2.27 16.69 26.22
N ASN A 12 -3.54 16.55 25.77
CA ASN A 12 -4.65 16.15 26.66
C ASN A 12 -5.65 15.09 26.13
N ASP A 13 -5.38 14.39 25.03
CA ASP A 13 -6.22 13.25 24.64
C ASP A 13 -5.50 11.94 24.97
N SER A 14 -6.21 10.91 25.44
CA SER A 14 -5.69 9.55 25.57
C SER A 14 -5.04 9.11 24.26
N LEU A 15 -3.88 8.49 24.32
CA LEU A 15 -3.21 7.94 23.14
C LEU A 15 -4.20 7.01 22.40
N PRO A 16 -4.35 7.15 21.09
CA PRO A 16 -5.23 6.26 20.34
C PRO A 16 -4.76 4.81 20.50
N ASP A 17 -5.72 3.90 20.56
CA ASP A 17 -5.45 2.46 20.69
C ASP A 17 -4.73 1.96 19.43
N GLU A 18 -3.53 1.38 19.61
CA GLU A 18 -2.71 0.87 18.51
C GLU A 18 -3.04 -0.60 18.27
N LYS A 19 -3.25 -0.96 16.99
CA LYS A 19 -3.60 -2.31 16.55
C LYS A 19 -2.68 -2.77 15.43
N ASN A 20 -2.39 -4.08 15.41
CA ASN A 20 -1.73 -4.69 14.25
C ASN A 20 -2.61 -4.54 12.99
N ALA A 21 -2.04 -4.83 11.81
CA ALA A 21 -2.75 -4.64 10.55
C ALA A 21 -4.03 -5.48 10.45
N GLU A 22 -3.99 -6.77 10.83
CA GLU A 22 -5.15 -7.66 10.75
C GLU A 22 -6.33 -7.11 11.56
N ASP A 23 -6.14 -6.88 12.85
CA ASP A 23 -7.18 -6.39 13.76
C ASP A 23 -7.69 -4.99 13.37
N ALA A 24 -6.76 -4.11 12.94
CA ALA A 24 -7.11 -2.77 12.54
C ALA A 24 -8.00 -2.75 11.30
N TYR A 25 -7.60 -3.48 10.25
CA TYR A 25 -8.33 -3.51 8.99
C TYR A 25 -9.62 -4.31 9.07
N ASP A 26 -9.72 -5.34 9.92
CA ASP A 26 -10.99 -6.01 10.20
C ASP A 26 -12.02 -5.04 10.80
N LEU A 27 -11.61 -4.25 11.80
CA LEU A 27 -12.47 -3.23 12.39
C LEU A 27 -12.85 -2.12 11.41
N TRP A 28 -11.90 -1.72 10.55
CA TRP A 28 -12.10 -0.60 9.62
C TRP A 28 -12.87 -0.98 8.36
N SER A 29 -12.95 -2.26 8.02
CA SER A 29 -13.45 -2.77 6.74
C SER A 29 -14.81 -2.22 6.34
N GLN A 30 -15.71 -1.99 7.30
CA GLN A 30 -17.07 -1.51 7.04
C GLN A 30 -17.11 -0.09 6.45
N ASN A 31 -16.16 0.77 6.83
CA ASN A 31 -16.12 2.19 6.46
C ASN A 31 -14.84 2.54 5.69
N TYR A 32 -14.08 1.53 5.25
CA TYR A 32 -12.77 1.76 4.61
C TYR A 32 -12.87 2.54 3.30
N ASP A 33 -13.88 2.26 2.50
CA ASP A 33 -14.08 2.92 1.21
C ASP A 33 -14.72 4.31 1.35
N ASP A 34 -15.27 4.65 2.52
CA ASP A 34 -15.92 5.94 2.81
C ASP A 34 -14.91 7.00 3.28
N GLN A 35 -13.93 7.33 2.44
CA GLN A 35 -12.86 8.26 2.78
C GLN A 35 -12.65 9.36 1.71
N PRO A 36 -13.67 10.16 1.38
CA PRO A 36 -13.52 11.21 0.39
C PRO A 36 -12.47 12.24 0.84
N GLY A 37 -11.59 12.67 -0.07
CA GLY A 37 -10.55 13.64 0.21
C GLY A 37 -9.42 13.12 1.11
N ASN A 38 -9.15 11.83 1.08
CA ASN A 38 -7.99 11.24 1.73
C ASN A 38 -6.75 11.42 0.84
N LEU A 39 -5.89 12.37 1.24
CA LEU A 39 -4.66 12.70 0.49
C LEU A 39 -3.85 11.47 0.08
N MET A 40 -3.69 10.49 0.96
CA MET A 40 -2.83 9.34 0.66
C MET A 40 -3.47 8.41 -0.37
N LEU A 41 -4.79 8.21 -0.29
CA LEU A 41 -5.50 7.40 -1.27
C LEU A 41 -5.52 8.06 -2.65
N ASP A 42 -5.69 9.40 -2.68
CA ASP A 42 -5.71 10.16 -3.93
C ASP A 42 -4.32 10.20 -4.58
N LEU A 43 -3.24 10.36 -3.79
CA LEU A 43 -1.87 10.30 -4.31
C LEU A 43 -1.46 8.90 -4.75
N ASP A 44 -1.88 7.86 -4.02
CA ASP A 44 -1.64 6.47 -4.38
C ASP A 44 -2.33 6.12 -5.71
N GLU A 45 -3.55 6.58 -5.88
CA GLU A 45 -4.32 6.43 -7.11
C GLU A 45 -3.60 7.03 -8.33
N ILE A 46 -3.01 8.21 -8.17
CA ILE A 46 -2.22 8.88 -9.22
C ILE A 46 -0.96 8.06 -9.54
N ILE A 47 -0.17 7.70 -8.51
CA ILE A 47 1.09 6.97 -8.71
C ILE A 47 0.83 5.58 -9.30
N PHE A 48 -0.14 4.85 -8.75
CA PHE A 48 -0.50 3.52 -9.26
C PHE A 48 -0.90 3.59 -10.73
N SER A 49 -1.75 4.56 -11.10
CA SER A 49 -2.19 4.73 -12.50
C SER A 49 -1.06 5.13 -13.44
N GLU A 50 -0.07 5.89 -12.97
CA GLU A 50 1.14 6.22 -13.74
C GLU A 50 1.99 4.96 -13.98
N LEU A 51 2.25 4.16 -12.94
CA LEU A 51 3.07 2.94 -13.01
C LEU A 51 2.38 1.81 -13.78
N LEU A 52 1.06 1.66 -13.66
CA LEU A 52 0.30 0.63 -14.37
C LEU A 52 0.43 0.78 -15.90
N LYS A 53 0.50 2.01 -16.41
CA LYS A 53 0.68 2.29 -17.85
C LYS A 53 2.05 1.86 -18.41
N GLU A 54 3.03 1.61 -17.54
CA GLU A 54 4.38 1.21 -17.95
C GLU A 54 4.52 -0.29 -18.19
N ILE A 55 3.53 -1.08 -17.73
CA ILE A 55 3.54 -2.53 -17.84
C ILE A 55 2.36 -3.02 -18.69
N ASN A 56 2.57 -4.13 -19.38
CA ASN A 56 1.48 -4.81 -20.07
C ASN A 56 0.97 -5.95 -19.19
N ILE A 57 -0.29 -5.87 -18.74
CA ILE A 57 -0.92 -6.94 -17.94
C ILE A 57 -1.98 -7.72 -18.72
N GLU A 58 -2.22 -7.41 -19.99
CA GLU A 58 -3.14 -8.15 -20.84
C GLU A 58 -2.73 -9.64 -20.90
N ASN A 59 -3.70 -10.52 -20.65
CA ASN A 59 -3.49 -11.98 -20.59
C ASN A 59 -2.46 -12.46 -19.53
N LYS A 60 -2.10 -11.64 -18.54
CA LYS A 60 -1.17 -11.97 -17.46
C LYS A 60 -1.86 -12.51 -16.22
N ILE A 61 -1.14 -13.31 -15.45
CA ILE A 61 -1.55 -13.79 -14.13
C ILE A 61 -1.05 -12.79 -13.10
N VAL A 62 -1.96 -12.12 -12.42
CA VAL A 62 -1.66 -11.00 -11.49
C VAL A 62 -1.94 -11.43 -10.05
N ALA A 63 -1.03 -11.10 -9.14
CA ALA A 63 -1.24 -11.13 -7.69
C ALA A 63 -1.35 -9.70 -7.15
N ASP A 64 -2.35 -9.43 -6.31
CA ASP A 64 -2.47 -8.19 -5.55
C ASP A 64 -2.27 -8.51 -4.06
N ILE A 65 -1.14 -8.10 -3.50
CA ILE A 65 -0.72 -8.40 -2.13
C ILE A 65 -1.01 -7.21 -1.22
N GLY A 66 -1.83 -7.45 -0.19
CA GLY A 66 -2.47 -6.40 0.59
C GLY A 66 -3.61 -5.75 -0.18
N CYS A 67 -4.41 -6.57 -0.87
CA CYS A 67 -5.43 -6.11 -1.80
C CYS A 67 -6.56 -5.30 -1.14
N GLY A 68 -6.74 -5.42 0.17
CA GLY A 68 -7.79 -4.74 0.92
C GLY A 68 -9.17 -4.98 0.33
N THR A 69 -9.90 -3.90 0.11
CA THR A 69 -11.24 -3.92 -0.52
C THR A 69 -11.19 -3.94 -2.06
N GLY A 70 -10.00 -4.09 -2.67
CA GLY A 70 -9.84 -4.09 -4.14
C GLY A 70 -9.98 -2.72 -4.78
N ARG A 71 -9.44 -1.67 -4.16
CA ARG A 71 -9.58 -0.28 -4.60
C ARG A 71 -9.12 -0.04 -6.04
N HIS A 72 -8.08 -0.74 -6.49
CA HIS A 72 -7.54 -0.63 -7.86
C HIS A 72 -8.05 -1.68 -8.83
N TRP A 73 -8.90 -2.60 -8.39
CA TRP A 73 -9.27 -3.78 -9.17
C TRP A 73 -10.03 -3.47 -10.45
N GLU A 74 -10.89 -2.44 -10.46
CA GLU A 74 -11.55 -2.01 -11.70
C GLU A 74 -10.51 -1.67 -12.77
N LYS A 75 -9.50 -0.86 -12.44
CA LYS A 75 -8.44 -0.49 -13.38
C LYS A 75 -7.61 -1.69 -13.85
N VAL A 76 -7.33 -2.62 -12.92
CA VAL A 76 -6.60 -3.83 -13.28
C VAL A 76 -7.42 -4.70 -14.22
N PHE A 77 -8.74 -4.82 -14.01
CA PHE A 77 -9.62 -5.56 -14.91
C PHE A 77 -9.80 -4.90 -16.28
N ASP A 78 -9.79 -3.58 -16.35
CA ASP A 78 -9.85 -2.83 -17.61
C ASP A 78 -8.65 -3.14 -18.53
N GLU A 79 -7.52 -3.56 -17.97
CA GLU A 79 -6.34 -4.02 -18.71
C GLU A 79 -6.38 -5.50 -19.10
N HIS A 80 -7.50 -6.19 -18.90
CA HIS A 80 -7.78 -7.56 -19.34
C HIS A 80 -6.75 -8.63 -18.88
N PRO A 81 -6.44 -8.74 -17.59
CA PRO A 81 -5.56 -9.80 -17.09
C PRO A 81 -6.21 -11.17 -17.32
N LYS A 82 -5.37 -12.21 -17.47
CA LYS A 82 -5.84 -13.59 -17.52
C LYS A 82 -6.52 -14.00 -16.21
N SER A 83 -5.95 -13.59 -15.10
CA SER A 83 -6.49 -13.78 -13.74
C SER A 83 -5.90 -12.78 -12.78
N LEU A 84 -6.69 -12.42 -11.76
CA LEU A 84 -6.28 -11.58 -10.63
C LEU A 84 -6.60 -12.31 -9.34
N THR A 85 -5.61 -12.50 -8.48
CA THR A 85 -5.76 -13.10 -7.15
C THR A 85 -5.35 -12.10 -6.09
N GLY A 86 -6.25 -11.79 -5.18
CA GLY A 86 -5.97 -10.90 -4.03
C GLY A 86 -5.51 -11.68 -2.81
N PHE A 87 -4.57 -11.11 -2.06
CA PHE A 87 -4.07 -11.61 -0.79
C PHE A 87 -4.17 -10.52 0.26
N ASP A 88 -4.77 -10.83 1.40
CA ASP A 88 -4.83 -9.90 2.53
C ASP A 88 -4.84 -10.66 3.85
N VAL A 89 -4.43 -9.99 4.94
CA VAL A 89 -4.49 -10.53 6.31
C VAL A 89 -5.88 -10.36 6.91
N SER A 90 -6.65 -9.36 6.48
CA SER A 90 -7.96 -9.01 7.00
C SER A 90 -9.08 -9.75 6.28
N GLU A 91 -9.82 -10.57 7.01
CA GLU A 91 -11.03 -11.23 6.50
C GLU A 91 -12.12 -10.22 6.18
N GLY A 92 -12.24 -9.16 6.99
CA GLY A 92 -13.20 -8.08 6.77
C GLY A 92 -12.98 -7.37 5.43
N MET A 93 -11.72 -7.07 5.09
CA MET A 93 -11.35 -6.48 3.80
C MET A 93 -11.67 -7.40 2.63
N LEU A 94 -11.30 -8.68 2.74
CA LEU A 94 -11.59 -9.69 1.70
C LEU A 94 -13.09 -9.87 1.46
N ASN A 95 -13.90 -9.80 2.51
CA ASN A 95 -15.36 -9.87 2.39
C ASN A 95 -15.91 -8.65 1.64
N LYS A 96 -15.41 -7.45 1.93
CA LYS A 96 -15.78 -6.24 1.17
C LYS A 96 -15.34 -6.32 -0.29
N LEU A 97 -14.17 -6.86 -0.56
CA LEU A 97 -13.73 -7.09 -1.93
C LEU A 97 -14.68 -8.05 -2.68
N LYS A 98 -15.08 -9.17 -2.04
CA LYS A 98 -16.03 -10.12 -2.63
C LYS A 98 -17.42 -9.53 -2.84
N GLU A 99 -17.87 -8.60 -1.98
CA GLU A 99 -19.13 -7.87 -2.19
C GLU A 99 -19.08 -7.05 -3.50
N LYS A 100 -17.94 -6.39 -3.77
CA LYS A 100 -17.75 -5.61 -5.01
C LYS A 100 -17.47 -6.48 -6.24
N PHE A 101 -16.71 -7.56 -6.05
CA PHE A 101 -16.27 -8.47 -7.12
C PHE A 101 -16.60 -9.93 -6.77
N PRO A 102 -17.86 -10.37 -6.90
CA PRO A 102 -18.30 -11.69 -6.40
C PRO A 102 -17.56 -12.90 -6.99
N SER A 103 -17.05 -12.77 -8.22
CA SER A 103 -16.30 -13.82 -8.93
C SER A 103 -14.78 -13.77 -8.64
N SER A 104 -14.33 -12.93 -7.72
CA SER A 104 -12.91 -12.73 -7.44
C SER A 104 -12.26 -13.92 -6.75
N SER A 105 -10.99 -14.18 -7.10
CA SER A 105 -10.13 -15.08 -6.36
C SER A 105 -9.42 -14.31 -5.26
N VAL A 106 -9.69 -14.65 -4.00
CA VAL A 106 -9.02 -14.04 -2.83
C VAL A 106 -8.56 -15.10 -1.86
N LYS A 107 -7.45 -14.82 -1.18
CA LYS A 107 -6.84 -15.73 -0.20
C LYS A 107 -6.44 -14.93 1.06
N LYS A 108 -6.95 -15.35 2.20
CA LYS A 108 -6.43 -14.85 3.48
C LYS A 108 -5.04 -15.41 3.71
N ILE A 109 -4.10 -14.53 4.06
CA ILE A 109 -2.74 -14.89 4.45
C ILE A 109 -2.54 -14.64 5.94
N THR A 110 -1.68 -15.45 6.56
CA THR A 110 -1.31 -15.33 7.98
C THR A 110 0.17 -15.02 8.17
N ASP A 111 0.93 -15.09 7.08
CA ASP A 111 2.37 -14.81 7.03
C ASP A 111 2.79 -14.31 5.65
N ASN A 112 4.02 -13.86 5.54
CA ASN A 112 4.59 -13.33 4.30
C ASN A 112 5.33 -14.37 3.45
N PHE A 113 5.27 -15.65 3.78
CA PHE A 113 6.05 -16.69 3.08
C PHE A 113 5.38 -17.19 1.79
N PHE A 114 4.08 -17.02 1.64
CA PHE A 114 3.33 -17.49 0.46
C PHE A 114 3.60 -18.97 0.11
N ARG A 115 3.76 -19.84 1.11
CA ARG A 115 4.19 -21.24 0.95
C ARG A 115 3.27 -22.09 0.09
N ARG A 116 2.00 -21.69 -0.03
CA ARG A 116 1.00 -22.38 -0.87
C ARG A 116 0.99 -21.91 -2.32
N GLU A 117 1.73 -20.83 -2.61
CA GLU A 117 1.82 -20.31 -3.98
C GLU A 117 3.03 -20.92 -4.68
N PRO A 118 2.85 -21.38 -5.95
CA PRO A 118 3.93 -21.99 -6.69
C PRO A 118 5.01 -20.95 -7.07
N ASP A 119 6.23 -21.43 -7.21
CA ASP A 119 7.35 -20.62 -7.68
C ASP A 119 7.13 -20.21 -9.13
N ASN A 120 7.56 -18.99 -9.50
CA ASN A 120 7.51 -18.46 -10.86
C ASN A 120 6.11 -18.61 -11.51
N TYR A 121 5.09 -18.23 -10.79
CA TYR A 121 3.69 -18.40 -11.23
C TYR A 121 3.04 -17.10 -11.70
N TYR A 122 3.25 -16.01 -10.99
CA TYR A 122 2.65 -14.71 -11.32
C TYR A 122 3.51 -13.97 -12.34
N ASP A 123 2.85 -13.37 -13.33
CA ASP A 123 3.51 -12.49 -14.30
C ASP A 123 3.71 -11.08 -13.72
N VAL A 124 2.79 -10.65 -12.86
CA VAL A 124 2.79 -9.33 -12.23
C VAL A 124 2.39 -9.45 -10.76
N ILE A 125 3.07 -8.69 -9.90
CA ILE A 125 2.68 -8.46 -8.52
C ILE A 125 2.35 -6.98 -8.34
N ILE A 126 1.24 -6.71 -7.67
CA ILE A 126 0.83 -5.38 -7.20
C ILE A 126 0.83 -5.40 -5.67
N SER A 127 1.35 -4.36 -5.05
CA SER A 127 1.26 -4.16 -3.60
C SER A 127 1.19 -2.68 -3.28
N THR A 128 0.01 -2.21 -2.87
CA THR A 128 -0.25 -0.79 -2.63
C THR A 128 -0.58 -0.52 -1.17
N LEU A 129 0.11 0.46 -0.56
CA LEU A 129 -0.06 0.88 0.83
C LEU A 129 0.04 -0.27 1.85
N THR A 130 0.95 -1.23 1.61
CA THR A 130 1.06 -2.49 2.37
C THR A 130 2.40 -2.64 3.09
N ILE A 131 3.51 -2.21 2.48
CA ILE A 131 4.88 -2.43 3.01
C ILE A 131 5.04 -1.86 4.42
N ALA A 132 4.47 -0.71 4.71
CA ALA A 132 4.54 -0.09 6.04
C ALA A 132 3.85 -0.93 7.14
N HIS A 133 3.10 -1.97 6.81
CA HIS A 133 2.46 -2.87 7.76
C HIS A 133 3.18 -4.21 7.91
N ILE A 134 4.27 -4.42 7.19
CA ILE A 134 5.06 -5.65 7.22
C ILE A 134 6.31 -5.42 8.09
N GLU A 135 6.43 -6.15 9.19
CA GLU A 135 7.59 -6.05 10.07
C GLU A 135 8.85 -6.60 9.40
N ASN A 136 8.79 -7.83 8.91
CA ASN A 136 9.90 -8.50 8.23
C ASN A 136 9.80 -8.35 6.71
N ILE A 137 10.20 -7.20 6.20
CA ILE A 137 10.12 -6.89 4.76
C ILE A 137 11.05 -7.77 3.92
N ASN A 138 12.14 -8.29 4.49
CA ASN A 138 13.05 -9.20 3.78
C ASN A 138 12.35 -10.52 3.43
N GLU A 139 11.60 -11.10 4.36
CA GLU A 139 10.80 -12.31 4.09
C GLU A 139 9.77 -12.05 2.99
N ALA A 140 9.05 -10.92 3.08
CA ALA A 140 8.02 -10.57 2.11
C ALA A 140 8.61 -10.42 0.69
N ILE A 141 9.65 -9.61 0.51
CA ILE A 141 10.28 -9.39 -0.81
C ILE A 141 10.88 -10.69 -1.35
N SER A 142 11.49 -11.51 -0.50
CA SER A 142 12.03 -12.81 -0.92
C SER A 142 10.92 -13.75 -1.43
N ALA A 143 9.78 -13.80 -0.72
CA ALA A 143 8.64 -14.60 -1.13
C ALA A 143 7.98 -14.06 -2.40
N TRP A 144 7.83 -12.73 -2.52
CA TRP A 144 7.29 -12.10 -3.73
C TRP A 144 8.17 -12.40 -4.95
N SER A 145 9.49 -12.27 -4.80
CA SER A 145 10.41 -12.65 -5.88
C SER A 145 10.28 -14.13 -6.25
N ARG A 146 10.16 -15.04 -5.27
CA ARG A 146 10.01 -16.48 -5.53
C ARG A 146 8.78 -16.80 -6.38
N ILE A 147 7.62 -16.22 -6.04
CA ILE A 147 6.35 -16.47 -6.76
C ILE A 147 6.24 -15.72 -8.08
N LEU A 148 7.02 -14.63 -8.27
CA LEU A 148 7.07 -13.87 -9.52
C LEU A 148 7.91 -14.60 -10.56
N LYS A 149 7.43 -14.69 -11.79
CA LYS A 149 8.17 -15.23 -12.93
C LYS A 149 9.42 -14.42 -13.23
N LYS A 150 10.41 -15.05 -13.85
CA LYS A 150 11.50 -14.34 -14.54
C LYS A 150 10.89 -13.41 -15.59
N GLY A 151 11.42 -12.21 -15.74
CA GLY A 151 10.85 -11.16 -16.60
C GLY A 151 9.55 -10.55 -16.10
N GLY A 152 9.04 -10.97 -14.95
CA GLY A 152 7.82 -10.43 -14.34
C GLY A 152 8.03 -9.06 -13.74
N ASP A 153 6.95 -8.33 -13.58
CA ASP A 153 6.92 -6.96 -13.10
C ASP A 153 6.31 -6.88 -11.70
N ILE A 154 6.77 -5.94 -10.88
CA ILE A 154 6.18 -5.61 -9.59
C ILE A 154 5.93 -4.12 -9.47
N ILE A 155 4.72 -3.73 -9.06
CA ILE A 155 4.37 -2.37 -8.68
C ILE A 155 4.19 -2.33 -7.17
N ILE A 156 4.90 -1.40 -6.53
CA ILE A 156 4.81 -1.13 -5.10
C ILE A 156 4.50 0.34 -4.91
N THR A 157 3.51 0.68 -4.11
CA THR A 157 3.31 2.05 -3.61
C THR A 157 3.20 2.02 -2.11
N ASP A 158 3.75 3.01 -1.40
CA ASP A 158 3.54 3.13 0.05
C ASP A 158 3.87 4.54 0.58
N PHE A 159 3.51 4.75 1.84
CA PHE A 159 3.92 5.94 2.60
C PHE A 159 5.42 6.11 2.51
N HIS A 160 5.84 7.35 2.26
CA HIS A 160 7.27 7.60 2.28
C HIS A 160 7.82 7.46 3.71
N PRO A 161 8.95 6.75 3.92
CA PRO A 161 9.52 6.52 5.25
C PRO A 161 9.86 7.81 6.00
N THR A 162 10.16 8.90 5.31
CA THR A 162 10.34 10.23 5.91
C THR A 162 9.07 10.68 6.64
N LEU A 163 7.89 10.49 6.04
CA LEU A 163 6.62 10.84 6.69
C LEU A 163 6.41 10.00 7.95
N LEU A 164 6.66 8.70 7.88
CA LEU A 164 6.52 7.80 9.02
C LEU A 164 7.53 8.13 10.14
N ALA A 165 8.79 8.44 9.79
CA ALA A 165 9.83 8.85 10.73
C ALA A 165 9.49 10.18 11.43
N HIS A 166 8.74 11.07 10.78
CA HIS A 166 8.23 12.31 11.37
C HIS A 166 6.93 12.11 12.21
N GLY A 167 6.55 10.86 12.49
CA GLY A 167 5.40 10.51 13.31
C GLY A 167 4.08 10.43 12.51
N GLY A 168 4.14 10.38 11.18
CA GLY A 168 2.99 10.08 10.35
C GLY A 168 2.46 8.69 10.69
N LYS A 169 1.15 8.57 10.93
CA LYS A 169 0.51 7.29 11.24
C LYS A 169 -0.77 7.13 10.45
N ARG A 170 -1.10 5.90 10.10
CA ARG A 170 -2.40 5.58 9.55
C ARG A 170 -3.40 5.45 10.70
N THR A 171 -4.45 6.25 10.65
CA THR A 171 -5.48 6.29 11.69
C THR A 171 -6.85 6.23 11.10
N PHE A 172 -7.78 5.65 11.84
CA PHE A 172 -9.18 5.57 11.48
C PHE A 172 -10.05 5.71 12.74
N LYS A 173 -11.36 5.89 12.53
CA LYS A 173 -12.33 5.93 13.61
C LYS A 173 -13.37 4.84 13.41
N VAL A 174 -13.76 4.23 14.51
CA VAL A 174 -14.96 3.42 14.60
C VAL A 174 -15.79 4.03 15.73
N ASP A 175 -16.97 4.48 15.41
CA ASP A 175 -17.80 5.31 16.31
C ASP A 175 -17.00 6.52 16.84
N GLU A 176 -16.93 6.70 18.15
CA GLU A 176 -16.18 7.79 18.80
C GLU A 176 -14.71 7.43 19.10
N HIS A 177 -14.29 6.17 18.84
CA HIS A 177 -12.94 5.70 19.17
C HIS A 177 -11.99 5.88 18.00
N GLN A 178 -10.80 6.41 18.28
CA GLN A 178 -9.73 6.55 17.31
C GLN A 178 -8.69 5.44 17.48
N PHE A 179 -8.35 4.80 16.39
CA PHE A 179 -7.34 3.75 16.33
C PHE A 179 -6.15 4.16 15.46
N VAL A 180 -5.01 3.54 15.75
CA VAL A 180 -3.77 3.67 14.96
C VAL A 180 -3.40 2.28 14.45
N VAL A 181 -3.05 2.19 13.18
CA VAL A 181 -2.46 0.97 12.63
C VAL A 181 -0.96 0.98 12.88
N THR A 182 -0.42 -0.12 13.41
CA THR A 182 1.02 -0.29 13.61
C THR A 182 1.75 -0.16 12.27
N ASN A 183 2.82 0.65 12.26
CA ASN A 183 3.64 0.88 11.08
C ASN A 183 5.11 0.56 11.38
N PHE A 184 5.77 0.01 10.38
CA PHE A 184 7.21 -0.21 10.34
C PHE A 184 7.86 0.74 9.33
N VAL A 185 9.03 1.28 9.66
CA VAL A 185 9.72 2.25 8.80
C VAL A 185 10.82 1.55 8.03
N HIS A 186 10.60 1.29 6.76
CA HIS A 186 11.58 0.72 5.83
C HIS A 186 12.06 1.80 4.88
N SER A 187 13.35 2.08 4.86
CA SER A 187 13.89 3.09 3.94
C SER A 187 13.77 2.63 2.48
N VAL A 188 13.54 3.57 1.56
CA VAL A 188 13.50 3.24 0.11
C VAL A 188 14.81 2.58 -0.35
N ASN A 189 15.95 2.95 0.26
CA ASN A 189 17.24 2.31 -0.04
C ASN A 189 17.29 0.86 0.45
N GLU A 190 16.75 0.58 1.64
CA GLU A 190 16.64 -0.79 2.15
C GLU A 190 15.78 -1.65 1.22
N ILE A 191 14.60 -1.17 0.83
CA ILE A 191 13.71 -1.85 -0.12
C ILE A 191 14.44 -2.10 -1.44
N ASN A 192 15.15 -1.11 -2.00
CA ASN A 192 15.93 -1.26 -3.22
C ASN A 192 17.02 -2.34 -3.08
N ASN A 193 17.72 -2.38 -1.95
CA ASN A 193 18.76 -3.39 -1.71
C ASN A 193 18.17 -4.80 -1.62
N LEU A 194 17.02 -4.97 -0.96
CA LEU A 194 16.31 -6.25 -0.86
C LEU A 194 15.78 -6.70 -2.22
N LEU A 195 15.20 -5.80 -3.00
CA LEU A 195 14.78 -6.09 -4.37
C LEU A 195 15.97 -6.59 -5.20
N ARG A 196 17.10 -5.87 -5.17
CA ARG A 196 18.32 -6.27 -5.92
C ARG A 196 18.87 -7.62 -5.45
N ALA A 197 18.87 -7.88 -4.16
CA ALA A 197 19.33 -9.17 -3.60
C ALA A 197 18.47 -10.35 -4.07
N THR A 198 17.25 -10.08 -4.53
CA THR A 198 16.32 -11.08 -5.06
C THR A 198 16.14 -10.98 -6.59
N ASN A 199 17.11 -10.41 -7.31
CA ASN A 199 17.12 -10.21 -8.76
C ASN A 199 15.98 -9.34 -9.31
N LEU A 200 15.44 -8.43 -8.49
CA LEU A 200 14.47 -7.41 -8.89
C LEU A 200 15.20 -6.07 -9.01
N PHE A 201 14.99 -5.37 -10.13
CA PHE A 201 15.65 -4.09 -10.40
C PHE A 201 14.59 -3.01 -10.62
N ILE A 202 14.71 -1.89 -9.90
CA ILE A 202 13.82 -0.75 -10.07
C ILE A 202 14.04 -0.15 -11.46
N ILE A 203 12.95 -0.10 -12.24
CA ILE A 203 12.88 0.50 -13.58
C ILE A 203 12.45 1.95 -13.48
N ASN A 204 11.45 2.23 -12.62
CA ASN A 204 10.97 3.58 -12.36
C ASN A 204 10.66 3.79 -10.88
N LYS A 205 10.86 5.02 -10.42
CA LYS A 205 10.50 5.48 -9.07
C LYS A 205 9.80 6.83 -9.16
N ILE A 206 8.63 6.93 -8.56
CA ILE A 206 7.84 8.14 -8.45
C ILE A 206 7.75 8.52 -6.97
N GLU A 207 7.92 9.81 -6.65
CA GLU A 207 7.67 10.37 -5.32
C GLU A 207 6.75 11.58 -5.44
N LYS A 208 5.75 11.67 -4.57
CA LYS A 208 4.96 12.89 -4.42
C LYS A 208 5.32 13.56 -3.09
N ARG A 209 5.34 14.88 -3.11
CA ARG A 209 5.78 15.72 -1.99
C ARG A 209 4.66 16.62 -1.52
N ILE A 210 4.81 17.16 -0.32
CA ILE A 210 3.93 18.23 0.18
C ILE A 210 4.28 19.52 -0.58
N ASP A 211 3.44 19.88 -1.54
CA ASP A 211 3.57 21.11 -2.33
C ASP A 211 2.21 21.81 -2.48
N GLU A 212 2.14 22.87 -3.30
CA GLU A 212 0.92 23.65 -3.47
C GLU A 212 -0.24 22.84 -4.05
N SER A 213 0.02 21.75 -4.80
CA SER A 213 -1.02 20.91 -5.39
C SER A 213 -1.87 20.18 -4.34
N VAL A 214 -1.26 19.82 -3.19
CA VAL A 214 -1.91 19.13 -2.09
C VAL A 214 -2.35 20.04 -0.93
N LYS A 215 -2.11 21.34 -1.04
CA LYS A 215 -2.40 22.31 0.03
C LYS A 215 -3.88 22.33 0.46
N HIS A 216 -4.79 22.14 -0.49
CA HIS A 216 -6.23 22.13 -0.22
C HIS A 216 -6.66 21.03 0.75
N TYR A 217 -5.99 19.86 0.79
CA TYR A 217 -6.26 18.82 1.79
C TYR A 217 -5.99 19.33 3.21
N TYR A 218 -4.92 20.10 3.39
CA TYR A 218 -4.56 20.69 4.68
C TYR A 218 -5.48 21.85 5.06
N GLN A 219 -5.90 22.65 4.07
CA GLN A 219 -6.89 23.73 4.30
C GLN A 219 -8.22 23.18 4.79
N ASN A 220 -8.76 22.16 4.13
CA ASN A 220 -10.03 21.52 4.48
C ASN A 220 -10.03 20.91 5.90
N GLN A 221 -8.86 20.62 6.45
CA GLN A 221 -8.68 20.06 7.79
C GLN A 221 -8.15 21.08 8.82
N ASN A 222 -8.10 22.37 8.48
CA ASN A 222 -7.52 23.42 9.32
C ASN A 222 -6.08 23.09 9.80
N ALA A 223 -5.24 22.52 8.94
CA ALA A 223 -3.91 22.01 9.21
C ALA A 223 -2.81 22.70 8.39
N LEU A 224 -2.97 23.99 8.07
CA LEU A 224 -1.97 24.76 7.31
C LEU A 224 -0.62 24.89 8.03
N ASP A 225 -0.61 24.86 9.35
CA ASP A 225 0.59 24.79 10.16
C ASP A 225 1.42 23.53 9.84
N ILE A 226 0.75 22.39 9.68
CA ILE A 226 1.37 21.13 9.29
C ILE A 226 1.87 21.19 7.84
N PHE A 227 1.07 21.75 6.91
CA PHE A 227 1.51 21.98 5.55
C PHE A 227 2.81 22.80 5.51
N ASN A 228 2.85 23.94 6.20
CA ASN A 228 4.03 24.81 6.20
C ASN A 228 5.25 24.15 6.85
N LYS A 229 5.04 23.34 7.90
CA LYS A 229 6.11 22.63 8.60
C LYS A 229 6.78 21.58 7.74
N PHE A 230 6.01 20.83 6.93
CA PHE A 230 6.48 19.69 6.16
C PHE A 230 6.51 19.93 4.65
N LYS A 231 6.34 21.19 4.22
CA LYS A 231 6.39 21.55 2.81
C LYS A 231 7.74 21.15 2.20
N GLY A 232 7.70 20.40 1.10
CA GLY A 232 8.87 19.84 0.42
C GLY A 232 9.19 18.39 0.81
N ASP A 233 8.66 17.88 1.94
CA ASP A 233 8.89 16.51 2.35
C ASP A 233 8.13 15.53 1.46
N PRO A 234 8.73 14.37 1.11
CA PRO A 234 8.03 13.33 0.40
C PRO A 234 7.02 12.63 1.31
N VAL A 235 5.83 12.33 0.79
CA VAL A 235 4.73 11.70 1.56
C VAL A 235 4.38 10.30 1.12
N ILE A 236 4.60 10.00 -0.16
CA ILE A 236 4.31 8.71 -0.77
C ILE A 236 5.32 8.44 -1.87
N TYR A 237 5.63 7.18 -2.10
CA TYR A 237 6.45 6.74 -3.23
C TYR A 237 5.77 5.61 -3.98
N GLY A 238 6.18 5.42 -5.23
CA GLY A 238 5.85 4.26 -6.05
C GLY A 238 7.09 3.74 -6.75
N LEU A 239 7.16 2.42 -6.89
CA LEU A 239 8.24 1.70 -7.55
C LEU A 239 7.64 0.77 -8.60
N HIS A 240 8.20 0.80 -9.80
CA HIS A 240 8.10 -0.29 -10.76
C HIS A 240 9.44 -1.02 -10.79
N ALA A 241 9.45 -2.29 -10.48
CA ALA A 241 10.63 -3.12 -10.58
C ALA A 241 10.37 -4.35 -11.46
N LYS A 242 11.42 -4.85 -12.10
CA LYS A 242 11.37 -6.01 -12.99
C LYS A 242 12.34 -7.10 -12.54
N LYS A 243 11.88 -8.33 -12.55
CA LYS A 243 12.73 -9.50 -12.26
C LYS A 243 13.57 -9.85 -13.47
N ASN A 244 14.87 -10.03 -13.26
CA ASN A 244 15.79 -10.43 -14.33
C ASN A 244 15.41 -11.77 -14.94
N ASP A 245 15.62 -11.90 -16.26
CA ASP A 245 15.41 -13.16 -17.01
C ASP A 245 16.58 -14.13 -16.85
N THR A 246 17.78 -13.61 -16.52
CA THR A 246 19.02 -14.41 -16.39
C THR A 246 19.17 -14.97 -14.97
N GLU A 247 19.76 -16.18 -14.90
CA GLU A 247 20.18 -16.81 -13.63
C GLU A 247 21.27 -16.03 -12.93
#